data_ef096900db2ed5e60f20960436fe8684
#
_entry.id   ef096900db2ed5e60f20960436fe8684
#
_cell.length_a   1.000
_cell.length_b   1.000
_cell.length_c   1.000
_cell.angle_alpha   90.00
_cell.angle_beta   90.00
_cell.angle_gamma   90.00
#
_symmetry.space_group_name_H-M   'P 1'
#
loop_
_entity.id
_entity.type
_entity.pdbx_description
1 polymer ?
#
loop_
_entity_poly.entity_id
_entity_poly.type
_entity_poly.pdbx_seq_one_letter_code
_entity_poly.pdbx_strand_id
1 'polypeptide(L)' 'MRFNIATFIWSIALMLLTFQFCLLWIDWDFTNTFVYKFLLLLDGFMFGMVINEWSNNA' A
#
# COMPACT_ATOMS: atom_id res chain seq x y z
N MET A 1 8.82 12.07 21.24
CA MET A 1 8.23 12.02 19.89
C MET A 1 7.09 11.00 19.86
N ARG A 2 5.95 11.41 19.40
CA ARG A 2 4.81 10.52 19.38
C ARG A 2 4.76 9.71 18.09
N PHE A 3 4.67 8.39 18.24
CA PHE A 3 4.55 7.51 17.09
C PHE A 3 3.16 7.65 16.45
N ASN A 4 3.12 7.90 15.16
CA ASN A 4 1.87 8.09 14.44
C ASN A 4 1.53 6.83 13.64
N ILE A 5 0.41 6.20 14.00
CA ILE A 5 -0.03 4.97 13.33
C ILE A 5 -0.29 5.21 11.84
N ALA A 6 -0.85 6.36 11.50
CA ALA A 6 -1.10 6.67 10.10
C ALA A 6 0.19 6.72 9.29
N THR A 7 1.24 7.31 9.87
CA THR A 7 2.54 7.35 9.22
C THR A 7 3.13 5.96 9.04
N PHE A 8 2.95 5.10 10.04
CA PHE A 8 3.41 3.72 9.97
C PHE A 8 2.72 2.96 8.83
N ILE A 9 1.40 3.07 8.75
CA ILE A 9 0.63 2.41 7.70
C ILE A 9 1.01 2.96 6.33
N TRP A 10 1.23 4.26 6.23
CA TRP A 10 1.66 4.91 4.99
C TRP A 10 2.98 4.35 4.50
N SER A 11 3.94 4.18 5.43
CA SER A 11 5.25 3.62 5.08
C SER A 11 5.12 2.20 4.54
N ILE A 12 4.32 1.36 5.20
CA ILE A 12 4.10 -0.02 4.77
C ILE A 12 3.44 -0.04 3.39
N ALA A 13 2.45 0.81 3.19
CA ALA A 13 1.74 0.85 1.90
C ALA A 13 2.68 1.27 0.77
N LEU A 14 3.57 2.23 1.03
CA LEU A 14 4.54 2.65 0.04
C LEU A 14 5.53 1.54 -0.29
N MET A 15 5.96 0.78 0.73
CA MET A 15 6.86 -0.34 0.50
C MET A 15 6.20 -1.43 -0.35
N LEU A 16 4.95 -1.74 -0.05
CA LEU A 16 4.20 -2.71 -0.83
C LEU A 16 4.02 -2.24 -2.27
N LEU A 17 3.69 -0.98 -2.45
CA LEU A 17 3.51 -0.42 -3.79
C LEU A 17 4.80 -0.48 -4.59
N THR A 18 5.92 -0.14 -3.96
CA THR A 18 7.23 -0.22 -4.61
C THR A 18 7.54 -1.65 -5.02
N PHE A 19 7.27 -2.60 -4.14
CA PHE A 19 7.48 -4.02 -4.44
C PHE A 19 6.64 -4.46 -5.64
N GLN A 20 5.40 -4.02 -5.70
CA GLN A 20 4.52 -4.36 -6.82
C GLN A 20 4.99 -3.74 -8.13
N PHE A 21 5.52 -2.52 -8.09
CA PHE A 21 6.12 -1.92 -9.27
C PHE A 21 7.33 -2.70 -9.75
N CYS A 22 8.14 -3.17 -8.82
CA CYS A 22 9.29 -4.00 -9.19
C CYS A 22 8.85 -5.28 -9.87
N LEU A 23 7.78 -5.90 -9.39
CA LEU A 23 7.25 -7.11 -9.98
C LEU A 23 6.75 -6.89 -11.42
N LEU A 24 6.21 -5.72 -11.70
CA LEU A 24 5.79 -5.38 -13.06
C LEU A 24 6.94 -5.47 -14.05
N TRP A 25 8.16 -5.13 -13.61
CA TRP A 25 9.32 -5.13 -14.46
C TRP A 25 10.07 -6.47 -14.45
N ILE A 26 10.03 -7.17 -13.31
CA ILE A 26 10.81 -8.41 -13.14
C ILE A 26 10.02 -9.63 -13.56
N ASP A 27 8.74 -9.68 -13.15
CA ASP A 27 7.90 -10.86 -13.40
C ASP A 27 6.51 -10.38 -13.81
N TRP A 28 6.37 -10.10 -15.10
CA TRP A 28 5.11 -9.63 -15.65
C TRP A 28 4.00 -10.64 -15.47
N ASP A 29 4.33 -11.93 -15.60
CA ASP A 29 3.32 -12.98 -15.47
C ASP A 29 2.70 -13.01 -14.08
N PHE A 30 3.48 -12.71 -13.06
CA PHE A 30 2.98 -12.68 -11.69
C PHE A 30 1.90 -11.61 -11.51
N THR A 31 1.97 -10.51 -12.26
CA THR A 31 0.99 -9.43 -12.13
C THR A 31 -0.40 -9.84 -12.59
N ASN A 32 -0.53 -10.93 -13.33
CA ASN A 32 -1.81 -11.46 -13.77
C ASN A 32 -2.41 -12.45 -12.76
N THR A 33 -1.71 -12.73 -11.66
CA THR A 33 -2.19 -13.68 -10.68
C THR A 33 -3.20 -13.02 -9.74
N PHE A 34 -4.05 -13.84 -9.13
CA PHE A 34 -4.99 -13.39 -8.14
C PHE A 34 -4.29 -12.76 -6.94
N VAL A 35 -3.13 -13.31 -6.56
CA VAL A 35 -2.38 -12.81 -5.42
C VAL A 35 -1.96 -11.35 -5.63
N TYR A 36 -1.47 -11.03 -6.82
CA TYR A 36 -1.07 -9.66 -7.11
C TYR A 36 -2.25 -8.70 -7.03
N LYS A 37 -3.39 -9.10 -7.58
CA LYS A 37 -4.59 -8.27 -7.51
C LYS A 37 -5.06 -8.06 -6.09
N PHE A 38 -4.95 -9.09 -5.26
CA PHE A 38 -5.30 -8.99 -3.86
C PHE A 38 -4.39 -8.00 -3.13
N LEU A 39 -3.10 -8.03 -3.42
CA LEU A 39 -2.16 -7.09 -2.83
C LEU A 39 -2.48 -5.64 -3.23
N LEU A 40 -2.90 -5.43 -4.46
CA LEU A 40 -3.30 -4.10 -4.90
C LEU A 40 -4.51 -3.61 -4.13
N LEU A 41 -5.48 -4.49 -3.87
CA LEU A 41 -6.64 -4.13 -3.06
C LEU A 41 -6.24 -3.75 -1.64
N LEU A 42 -5.31 -4.48 -1.05
CA LEU A 42 -4.81 -4.15 0.28
C LEU A 42 -4.13 -2.79 0.30
N ASP A 43 -3.33 -2.50 -0.72
CA ASP A 43 -2.69 -1.20 -0.84
C ASP A 43 -3.72 -0.08 -0.90
N GLY A 44 -4.73 -0.22 -1.74
CA GLY A 44 -5.78 0.78 -1.84
C GLY A 44 -6.51 0.97 -0.53
N PHE A 45 -6.78 -0.12 0.17
CA PHE A 45 -7.45 -0.06 1.47
C PHE A 45 -6.59 0.69 2.48
N MET A 46 -5.29 0.39 2.53
CA MET A 46 -4.38 1.08 3.44
C MET A 46 -4.29 2.57 3.15
N PHE A 47 -4.18 2.95 1.88
CA PHE A 47 -4.14 4.36 1.51
C PHE A 47 -5.44 5.06 1.90
N GLY A 48 -6.57 4.41 1.70
CA GLY A 48 -7.86 4.96 2.11
C GLY A 48 -7.92 5.20 3.60
N MET A 49 -7.42 4.25 4.40
CA MET A 49 -7.39 4.40 5.84
C MET A 49 -6.53 5.58 6.28
N VAL A 50 -5.36 5.73 5.66
CA VAL A 50 -4.45 6.82 6.01
C VAL A 50 -5.08 8.17 5.68
N ILE A 51 -5.67 8.28 4.50
CA ILE A 51 -6.32 9.53 4.09
C ILE A 51 -7.47 9.86 5.04
N ASN A 52 -8.26 8.87 5.41
CA ASN A 52 -9.36 9.08 6.34
C ASN A 52 -8.86 9.56 7.69
N GLU A 53 -7.78 8.97 8.19
CA GLU A 53 -7.20 9.35 9.48
C GLU A 53 -6.68 10.78 9.44
N TRP A 54 -5.96 11.13 8.39
CA TRP A 54 -5.44 12.48 8.25
C TRP A 54 -6.56 13.51 8.13
N SER A 55 -7.62 13.15 7.42
CA SER A 55 -8.77 14.04 7.27
C SER A 55 -9.45 14.29 8.62
N ASN A 56 -9.55 13.26 9.44
CA ASN A 56 -10.18 13.41 10.75
C ASN A 56 -9.32 14.21 11.72
N ASN A 57 -8.02 14.21 11.55
CA ASN A 57 -7.12 14.94 12.43
C ASN A 57 -6.81 16.35 11.93
N ALA A 58 -7.30 16.71 10.77
CA ALA A 58 -7.12 18.07 10.23
C ALA A 58 -8.19 19.02 10.74
#